data_d3c4c785e465962d75990e04dd6ed067
#
_entry.id   d3c4c785e465962d75990e04dd6ed067
#
_cell.length_a   1.000
_cell.length_b   1.000
_cell.length_c   1.000
_cell.angle_alpha   90.00
_cell.angle_beta   90.00
_cell.angle_gamma   90.00
#
_symmetry.space_group_name_H-M   'P 1'
#
loop_
_entity.id
_entity.type
_entity.pdbx_description
1 polymer ?
#
loop_
_entity_poly.entity_id
_entity_poly.type
_entity_poly.pdbx_seq_one_letter_code
_entity_poly.pdbx_strand_id
1 'polypeptide(L)'
;MRIRLYEPAVALTDLAIGVEAGAFAIAVARTGSGVVRRPAHIAVIRFWFVAFFAATSVAALAGAALHGLLPAGDAPARRRLWRVSLGSIGVAGLSAWCLGAFLALPREAALRVQRLALVAHAAYLVGLARTNVPYAVAIAAYLTGALALAGGLLRRLRDPVTRGAASIALAGLGLTFGAAAVQVRRIAVHQRLFDHNATYHTIQAIAIACFYAAARRFLQPHGGSRA
;
A
#
# COMPACT_ATOMS: atom_id res chain seq x y z
N MET A 1 21.31 -28.32 5.08
CA MET A 1 21.12 -27.16 5.99
C MET A 1 19.60 -26.97 6.19
N ARG A 2 19.07 -27.13 7.43
CA ARG A 2 17.63 -26.93 7.70
C ARG A 2 17.42 -25.45 8.01
N ILE A 3 16.67 -24.74 7.17
CA ILE A 3 16.26 -23.36 7.44
C ILE A 3 15.22 -23.42 8.56
N ARG A 4 15.53 -22.79 9.70
CA ARG A 4 14.59 -22.64 10.82
C ARG A 4 13.91 -21.28 10.70
N LEU A 5 12.59 -21.25 10.51
CA LEU A 5 11.80 -20.02 10.58
C LEU A 5 11.45 -19.70 12.04
N TYR A 6 11.59 -18.43 12.44
CA TYR A 6 11.32 -17.98 13.81
C TYR A 6 9.82 -17.75 14.07
N GLU A 7 9.14 -17.06 13.15
CA GLU A 7 7.70 -16.78 13.19
C GLU A 7 7.07 -17.24 11.86
N PRO A 8 6.91 -18.56 11.63
CA PRO A 8 6.62 -19.08 10.29
C PRO A 8 5.30 -18.57 9.69
N ALA A 9 4.24 -18.46 10.46
CA ALA A 9 2.96 -18.00 9.95
C ALA A 9 3.03 -16.54 9.50
N VAL A 10 3.66 -15.66 10.30
CA VAL A 10 3.84 -14.25 9.97
C VAL A 10 4.75 -14.11 8.75
N ALA A 11 5.88 -14.82 8.73
CA ALA A 11 6.81 -14.78 7.60
C ALA A 11 6.17 -15.24 6.28
N LEU A 12 5.34 -16.29 6.30
CA LEU A 12 4.67 -16.80 5.11
C LEU A 12 3.56 -15.87 4.64
N THR A 13 2.79 -15.27 5.54
CA THR A 13 1.75 -14.30 5.16
C THR A 13 2.34 -12.99 4.64
N ASP A 14 3.44 -12.50 5.22
CA ASP A 14 4.21 -11.39 4.68
C ASP A 14 4.79 -11.71 3.29
N LEU A 15 5.37 -12.90 3.11
CA LEU A 15 5.87 -13.33 1.80
C LEU A 15 4.76 -13.36 0.75
N ALA A 16 3.58 -13.88 1.10
CA ALA A 16 2.43 -13.92 0.21
C ALA A 16 2.01 -12.51 -0.22
N ILE A 17 1.88 -11.56 0.72
CA ILE A 17 1.59 -10.14 0.42
C ILE A 17 2.69 -9.56 -0.48
N GLY A 18 3.96 -9.83 -0.17
CA GLY A 18 5.09 -9.32 -0.94
C GLY A 18 5.06 -9.76 -2.39
N VAL A 19 4.82 -11.04 -2.63
CA VAL A 19 4.69 -11.62 -3.99
C VAL A 19 3.45 -11.08 -4.69
N GLU A 20 2.30 -11.07 -4.02
CA GLU A 20 1.03 -10.58 -4.56
C GLU A 20 1.14 -9.11 -4.98
N ALA A 21 1.59 -8.23 -4.08
CA ALA A 21 1.74 -6.81 -4.36
C ALA A 21 2.76 -6.55 -5.47
N GLY A 22 3.87 -7.30 -5.50
CA GLY A 22 4.86 -7.24 -6.58
C GLY A 22 4.27 -7.61 -7.94
N ALA A 23 3.49 -8.70 -7.99
CA ALA A 23 2.79 -9.10 -9.21
C ALA A 23 1.79 -8.03 -9.67
N PHE A 24 1.06 -7.40 -8.73
CA PHE A 24 0.13 -6.32 -9.05
C PHE A 24 0.84 -5.04 -9.53
N ALA A 25 2.01 -4.69 -8.95
CA ALA A 25 2.82 -3.59 -9.45
C ALA A 25 3.21 -3.79 -10.92
N ILE A 26 3.70 -4.99 -11.25
CA ILE A 26 4.07 -5.35 -12.63
C ILE A 26 2.85 -5.33 -13.55
N ALA A 27 1.74 -5.92 -13.14
CA ALA A 27 0.52 -5.96 -13.92
C ALA A 27 -0.03 -4.55 -14.22
N VAL A 28 -0.05 -3.66 -13.21
CA VAL A 28 -0.47 -2.27 -13.37
C VAL A 28 0.52 -1.48 -14.24
N ALA A 29 1.82 -1.69 -14.10
CA ALA A 29 2.83 -1.05 -14.93
C ALA A 29 2.67 -1.40 -16.43
N ARG A 30 2.31 -2.65 -16.73
CA ARG A 30 2.06 -3.14 -18.08
C ARG A 30 0.71 -2.69 -18.67
N THR A 31 -0.22 -2.21 -17.84
CA THR A 31 -1.53 -1.73 -18.31
C THR A 31 -1.35 -0.50 -19.18
N GLY A 32 -1.59 -0.62 -20.50
CA GLY A 32 -1.53 0.48 -21.45
C GLY A 32 -0.17 0.79 -22.05
N SER A 33 0.73 -0.20 -22.10
CA SER A 33 1.97 -0.16 -22.91
C SER A 33 1.70 -0.21 -24.42
N GLY A 34 0.44 -0.24 -24.87
CA GLY A 34 0.07 -0.17 -26.29
C GLY A 34 0.18 1.27 -26.85
N VAL A 35 0.14 1.37 -28.20
CA VAL A 35 0.37 2.58 -29.02
C VAL A 35 -0.57 3.77 -28.73
N VAL A 36 -1.66 3.57 -27.99
CA VAL A 36 -2.63 4.64 -27.70
C VAL A 36 -2.09 5.58 -26.63
N ARG A 37 -1.83 6.82 -27.01
CA ARG A 37 -1.44 7.91 -26.08
C ARG A 37 -2.55 8.15 -25.05
N ARG A 38 -2.31 7.75 -23.81
CA ARG A 38 -3.26 7.99 -22.71
C ARG A 38 -3.18 9.44 -22.22
N PRO A 39 -4.31 9.99 -21.71
CA PRO A 39 -4.29 11.28 -21.06
C PRO A 39 -3.27 11.34 -19.91
N ALA A 40 -2.55 12.45 -19.78
CA ALA A 40 -1.46 12.59 -18.81
C ALA A 40 -1.88 12.30 -17.36
N HIS A 41 -3.14 12.62 -16.98
CA HIS A 41 -3.66 12.34 -15.63
C HIS A 41 -3.78 10.84 -15.34
N ILE A 42 -4.12 10.00 -16.33
CA ILE A 42 -4.18 8.54 -16.17
C ILE A 42 -2.78 7.96 -15.97
N ALA A 43 -1.77 8.51 -16.66
CA ALA A 43 -0.38 8.09 -16.48
C ALA A 43 0.11 8.35 -15.04
N VAL A 44 -0.25 9.50 -14.45
CA VAL A 44 0.09 9.84 -13.06
C VAL A 44 -0.62 8.92 -12.07
N ILE A 45 -1.91 8.66 -12.25
CA ILE A 45 -2.66 7.72 -11.40
C ILE A 45 -2.03 6.33 -11.48
N ARG A 46 -1.68 5.86 -12.69
CA ARG A 46 -0.99 4.58 -12.88
C ARG A 46 0.35 4.55 -12.13
N PHE A 47 1.16 5.59 -12.26
CA PHE A 47 2.43 5.69 -11.54
C PHE A 47 2.26 5.51 -10.04
N TRP A 48 1.28 6.20 -9.42
CA TRP A 48 1.07 6.10 -7.98
C TRP A 48 0.49 4.76 -7.54
N PHE A 49 -0.32 4.08 -8.37
CA PHE A 49 -0.69 2.69 -8.08
C PHE A 49 0.50 1.74 -8.15
N VAL A 50 1.37 1.88 -9.15
CA VAL A 50 2.62 1.08 -9.24
C VAL A 50 3.49 1.32 -8.01
N ALA A 51 3.70 2.59 -7.63
CA ALA A 51 4.49 2.96 -6.46
C ALA A 51 3.88 2.38 -5.16
N PHE A 52 2.55 2.44 -5.01
CA PHE A 52 1.85 1.84 -3.86
C PHE A 52 2.09 0.33 -3.76
N PHE A 53 1.87 -0.41 -4.83
CA PHE A 53 2.04 -1.86 -4.82
C PHE A 53 3.52 -2.26 -4.68
N ALA A 54 4.43 -1.59 -5.37
CA ALA A 54 5.86 -1.86 -5.25
C ALA A 54 6.37 -1.60 -3.82
N ALA A 55 5.97 -0.49 -3.21
CA ALA A 55 6.34 -0.17 -1.83
C ALA A 55 5.74 -1.18 -0.84
N THR A 56 4.49 -1.59 -1.03
CA THR A 56 3.84 -2.64 -0.21
C THR A 56 4.58 -3.97 -0.35
N SER A 57 4.98 -4.34 -1.57
CA SER A 57 5.79 -5.55 -1.81
C SER A 57 7.12 -5.50 -1.05
N VAL A 58 7.86 -4.41 -1.16
CA VAL A 58 9.16 -4.26 -0.46
C VAL A 58 8.97 -4.27 1.06
N ALA A 59 7.95 -3.61 1.59
CA ALA A 59 7.66 -3.61 3.02
C ALA A 59 7.38 -5.03 3.55
N ALA A 60 6.53 -5.77 2.82
CA ALA A 60 6.14 -7.14 3.20
C ALA A 60 7.31 -8.13 3.04
N LEU A 61 8.09 -8.05 1.96
CA LEU A 61 9.29 -8.91 1.81
C LEU A 61 10.34 -8.64 2.89
N ALA A 62 10.53 -7.38 3.29
CA ALA A 62 11.38 -7.04 4.42
C ALA A 62 10.81 -7.59 5.74
N GLY A 63 9.48 -7.54 5.93
CA GLY A 63 8.78 -8.16 7.04
C GLY A 63 8.98 -9.68 7.08
N ALA A 64 8.79 -10.36 5.95
CA ALA A 64 9.01 -11.80 5.82
C ALA A 64 10.44 -12.22 6.23
N ALA A 65 11.44 -11.44 5.79
CA ALA A 65 12.83 -11.67 6.19
C ALA A 65 13.06 -11.41 7.68
N LEU A 66 12.45 -10.35 8.25
CA LEU A 66 12.52 -10.02 9.68
C LEU A 66 11.95 -11.14 10.55
N HIS A 67 10.73 -11.59 10.22
CA HIS A 67 10.00 -12.58 11.00
C HIS A 67 10.46 -14.01 10.73
N GLY A 68 10.94 -14.30 9.50
CA GLY A 68 11.34 -15.63 9.11
C GLY A 68 12.80 -15.96 9.40
N LEU A 69 13.73 -15.08 9.09
CA LEU A 69 15.16 -15.41 9.00
C LEU A 69 15.99 -14.83 10.15
N LEU A 70 15.52 -13.83 10.86
CA LEU A 70 16.29 -13.15 11.90
C LEU A 70 15.70 -13.41 13.29
N PRO A 71 16.54 -13.85 14.26
CA PRO A 71 16.11 -13.99 15.64
C PRO A 71 15.68 -12.64 16.21
N ALA A 72 14.84 -12.68 17.25
CA ALA A 72 14.51 -11.51 18.03
C ALA A 72 15.80 -10.90 18.63
N GLY A 73 15.91 -9.58 18.62
CA GLY A 73 17.06 -8.87 19.16
C GLY A 73 17.48 -7.66 18.33
N ASP A 74 18.58 -7.02 18.71
CA ASP A 74 19.03 -5.74 18.13
C ASP A 74 20.20 -5.93 17.14
N ALA A 75 20.10 -6.94 16.27
CA ALA A 75 21.11 -7.15 15.23
C ALA A 75 21.09 -6.03 14.17
N PRO A 76 22.26 -5.60 13.64
CA PRO A 76 22.33 -4.57 12.61
C PRO A 76 21.50 -4.89 11.35
N ALA A 77 21.44 -6.16 10.94
CA ALA A 77 20.63 -6.62 9.83
C ALA A 77 19.13 -6.40 10.09
N ARG A 78 18.66 -6.69 11.32
CA ARG A 78 17.28 -6.49 11.73
C ARG A 78 16.90 -5.00 11.68
N ARG A 79 17.76 -4.12 12.19
CA ARG A 79 17.53 -2.67 12.12
C ARG A 79 17.46 -2.15 10.69
N ARG A 80 18.31 -2.66 9.78
CA ARG A 80 18.28 -2.28 8.36
C ARG A 80 16.98 -2.70 7.70
N LEU A 81 16.56 -3.96 7.83
CA LEU A 81 15.31 -4.47 7.27
C LEU A 81 14.10 -3.73 7.86
N TRP A 82 14.12 -3.43 9.16
CA TRP A 82 13.09 -2.63 9.80
C TRP A 82 12.97 -1.23 9.17
N ARG A 83 14.09 -0.54 8.96
CA ARG A 83 14.11 0.76 8.27
C ARG A 83 13.61 0.66 6.82
N VAL A 84 13.96 -0.38 6.10
CA VAL A 84 13.44 -0.65 4.75
C VAL A 84 11.92 -0.82 4.79
N SER A 85 11.41 -1.62 5.71
CA SER A 85 9.96 -1.81 5.88
C SER A 85 9.26 -0.50 6.20
N LEU A 86 9.73 0.26 7.21
CA LEU A 86 9.13 1.55 7.59
C LEU A 86 9.19 2.58 6.45
N GLY A 87 10.33 2.68 5.75
CA GLY A 87 10.48 3.56 4.60
C GLY A 87 9.49 3.21 3.48
N SER A 88 9.32 1.93 3.21
CA SER A 88 8.38 1.44 2.20
C SER A 88 6.92 1.68 2.61
N ILE A 89 6.55 1.51 3.88
CA ILE A 89 5.23 1.90 4.40
C ILE A 89 5.00 3.40 4.18
N GLY A 90 6.02 4.22 4.41
CA GLY A 90 5.95 5.66 4.13
C GLY A 90 5.70 5.98 2.66
N VAL A 91 6.36 5.25 1.71
CA VAL A 91 6.10 5.40 0.26
C VAL A 91 4.69 4.96 -0.10
N ALA A 92 4.16 3.89 0.50
CA ALA A 92 2.77 3.47 0.30
C ALA A 92 1.79 4.56 0.78
N GLY A 93 2.04 5.19 1.94
CA GLY A 93 1.27 6.32 2.45
C GLY A 93 1.34 7.55 1.53
N LEU A 94 2.53 7.91 1.06
CA LEU A 94 2.71 8.97 0.05
C LEU A 94 1.91 8.67 -1.23
N SER A 95 1.94 7.43 -1.70
CA SER A 95 1.20 7.02 -2.89
C SER A 95 -0.30 7.15 -2.69
N ALA A 96 -0.81 6.77 -1.51
CA ALA A 96 -2.22 6.94 -1.14
C ALA A 96 -2.62 8.43 -1.09
N TRP A 97 -1.77 9.31 -0.53
CA TRP A 97 -1.95 10.77 -0.56
C TRP A 97 -2.10 11.29 -1.99
N CYS A 98 -1.17 10.93 -2.87
CA CYS A 98 -1.17 11.37 -4.26
C CYS A 98 -2.37 10.83 -5.04
N LEU A 99 -2.70 9.54 -4.86
CA LEU A 99 -3.91 8.95 -5.46
C LEU A 99 -5.16 9.69 -5.01
N GLY A 100 -5.33 9.95 -3.71
CA GLY A 100 -6.45 10.69 -3.17
C GLY A 100 -6.56 12.09 -3.80
N ALA A 101 -5.45 12.81 -3.88
CA ALA A 101 -5.39 14.14 -4.49
C ALA A 101 -5.78 14.13 -5.98
N PHE A 102 -5.19 13.24 -6.79
CA PHE A 102 -5.50 13.14 -8.23
C PHE A 102 -6.90 12.59 -8.51
N LEU A 103 -7.49 11.84 -7.60
CA LEU A 103 -8.88 11.42 -7.68
C LEU A 103 -9.88 12.51 -7.28
N ALA A 104 -9.51 13.42 -6.36
CA ALA A 104 -10.41 14.42 -5.81
C ALA A 104 -10.31 15.81 -6.47
N LEU A 105 -9.11 16.23 -6.89
CA LEU A 105 -8.79 17.62 -7.17
C LEU A 105 -8.51 17.88 -8.66
N PRO A 106 -8.67 19.10 -9.14
CA PRO A 106 -8.13 19.52 -10.41
C PRO A 106 -6.60 19.32 -10.44
N ARG A 107 -6.06 19.09 -11.64
CA ARG A 107 -4.64 18.70 -11.83
C ARG A 107 -3.65 19.60 -11.11
N GLU A 108 -3.84 20.93 -11.18
CA GLU A 108 -2.91 21.88 -10.55
C GLU A 108 -2.92 21.78 -9.02
N ALA A 109 -4.10 21.66 -8.41
CA ALA A 109 -4.24 21.48 -6.97
C ALA A 109 -3.65 20.13 -6.53
N ALA A 110 -3.90 19.05 -7.28
CA ALA A 110 -3.32 17.75 -7.02
C ALA A 110 -1.79 17.77 -7.08
N LEU A 111 -1.19 18.49 -8.04
CA LEU A 111 0.26 18.67 -8.13
C LEU A 111 0.84 19.45 -6.94
N ARG A 112 0.10 20.44 -6.40
CA ARG A 112 0.53 21.14 -5.17
C ARG A 112 0.54 20.19 -3.97
N VAL A 113 -0.54 19.41 -3.80
CA VAL A 113 -0.62 18.39 -2.74
C VAL A 113 0.50 17.37 -2.89
N GLN A 114 0.76 16.88 -4.10
CA GLN A 114 1.87 15.96 -4.37
C GLN A 114 3.22 16.53 -3.95
N ARG A 115 3.52 17.80 -4.29
CA ARG A 115 4.78 18.45 -3.90
C ARG A 115 4.93 18.54 -2.38
N LEU A 116 3.88 18.94 -1.68
CA LEU A 116 3.87 19.00 -0.21
C LEU A 116 4.05 17.61 0.41
N ALA A 117 3.35 16.61 -0.11
CA ALA A 117 3.48 15.23 0.35
C ALA A 117 4.90 14.67 0.12
N LEU A 118 5.54 15.00 -1.01
CA LEU A 118 6.93 14.63 -1.29
C LEU A 118 7.91 15.27 -0.30
N VAL A 119 7.72 16.56 0.02
CA VAL A 119 8.55 17.25 1.01
C VAL A 119 8.39 16.63 2.41
N ALA A 120 7.14 16.38 2.82
CA ALA A 120 6.86 15.73 4.10
C ALA A 120 7.45 14.31 4.15
N HIS A 121 7.35 13.56 3.06
CA HIS A 121 7.94 12.22 2.97
C HIS A 121 9.47 12.26 2.99
N ALA A 122 10.12 13.23 2.33
CA ALA A 122 11.57 13.41 2.41
C ALA A 122 12.02 13.70 3.85
N ALA A 123 11.29 14.56 4.57
CA ALA A 123 11.55 14.81 6.00
C ALA A 123 11.39 13.54 6.85
N TYR A 124 10.36 12.74 6.57
CA TYR A 124 10.16 11.44 7.22
C TYR A 124 11.34 10.49 6.98
N LEU A 125 11.83 10.36 5.73
CA LEU A 125 12.98 9.50 5.41
C LEU A 125 14.27 9.99 6.07
N VAL A 126 14.49 11.29 6.14
CA VAL A 126 15.64 11.88 6.88
C VAL A 126 15.55 11.54 8.36
N GLY A 127 14.36 11.66 8.97
CA GLY A 127 14.12 11.25 10.36
C GLY A 127 14.43 9.76 10.55
N LEU A 128 13.91 8.90 9.67
CA LEU A 128 14.13 7.45 9.71
C LEU A 128 15.61 7.05 9.57
N ALA A 129 16.38 7.80 8.79
CA ALA A 129 17.80 7.54 8.61
C ALA A 129 18.63 7.96 9.85
N ARG A 130 18.25 9.05 10.52
CA ARG A 130 19.01 9.66 11.60
C ARG A 130 18.62 9.19 13.00
N THR A 131 17.37 8.74 13.19
CA THR A 131 16.82 8.40 14.49
C THR A 131 16.16 7.02 14.50
N ASN A 132 15.86 6.50 15.67
CA ASN A 132 15.00 5.32 15.82
C ASN A 132 13.55 5.78 15.83
N VAL A 133 13.00 6.01 14.63
CA VAL A 133 11.59 6.42 14.47
C VAL A 133 10.68 5.34 15.03
N PRO A 134 9.77 5.66 15.97
CA PRO A 134 8.78 4.70 16.45
C PRO A 134 7.87 4.22 15.32
N TYR A 135 7.46 2.96 15.39
CA TYR A 135 6.51 2.37 14.42
C TYR A 135 5.22 3.19 14.27
N ALA A 136 4.75 3.78 15.39
CA ALA A 136 3.58 4.65 15.40
C ALA A 136 3.67 5.83 14.42
N VAL A 137 4.87 6.36 14.16
CA VAL A 137 5.06 7.45 13.19
C VAL A 137 4.83 6.97 11.75
N ALA A 138 5.30 5.77 11.42
CA ALA A 138 5.04 5.17 10.11
C ALA A 138 3.55 4.88 9.91
N ILE A 139 2.87 4.37 10.96
CA ILE A 139 1.41 4.18 10.96
C ILE A 139 0.68 5.51 10.77
N ALA A 140 1.07 6.56 11.47
CA ALA A 140 0.45 7.89 11.33
C ALA A 140 0.62 8.44 9.91
N ALA A 141 1.83 8.33 9.32
CA ALA A 141 2.09 8.74 7.96
C ALA A 141 1.24 7.96 6.94
N TYR A 142 1.10 6.64 7.13
CA TYR A 142 0.24 5.81 6.28
C TYR A 142 -1.24 6.15 6.46
N LEU A 143 -1.70 6.32 7.71
CA LEU A 143 -3.11 6.61 8.02
C LEU A 143 -3.58 7.92 7.39
N THR A 144 -2.76 8.98 7.46
CA THR A 144 -3.10 10.26 6.81
C THR A 144 -3.23 10.11 5.29
N GLY A 145 -2.38 9.29 4.66
CA GLY A 145 -2.49 8.93 3.25
C GLY A 145 -3.77 8.14 2.94
N ALA A 146 -4.09 7.18 3.78
CA ALA A 146 -5.31 6.37 3.66
C ALA A 146 -6.60 7.25 3.76
N LEU A 147 -6.61 8.23 4.67
CA LEU A 147 -7.72 9.18 4.79
C LEU A 147 -7.84 10.11 3.57
N ALA A 148 -6.71 10.58 3.03
CA ALA A 148 -6.71 11.35 1.79
C ALA A 148 -7.25 10.52 0.60
N LEU A 149 -6.84 9.25 0.50
CA LEU A 149 -7.36 8.32 -0.49
C LEU A 149 -8.86 8.10 -0.31
N ALA A 150 -9.34 7.90 0.92
CA ALA A 150 -10.77 7.78 1.22
C ALA A 150 -11.56 8.98 0.70
N GLY A 151 -11.10 10.20 0.97
CA GLY A 151 -11.73 11.42 0.47
C GLY A 151 -11.81 11.47 -1.06
N GLY A 152 -10.73 11.08 -1.74
CA GLY A 152 -10.70 10.97 -3.20
C GLY A 152 -11.68 9.95 -3.75
N LEU A 153 -11.74 8.76 -3.13
CA LEU A 153 -12.65 7.69 -3.52
C LEU A 153 -14.12 8.04 -3.28
N LEU A 154 -14.43 8.65 -2.14
CA LEU A 154 -15.81 9.12 -1.83
C LEU A 154 -16.30 10.14 -2.86
N ARG A 155 -15.41 11.03 -3.32
CA ARG A 155 -15.76 11.95 -4.41
C ARG A 155 -16.09 11.20 -5.71
N ARG A 156 -15.33 10.15 -6.03
CA ARG A 156 -15.52 9.32 -7.23
C ARG A 156 -16.78 8.44 -7.21
N LEU A 157 -17.38 8.21 -6.05
CA LEU A 157 -18.69 7.54 -5.99
C LEU A 157 -19.82 8.32 -6.68
N ARG A 158 -19.66 9.65 -6.82
CA ARG A 158 -20.64 10.51 -7.48
C ARG A 158 -20.60 10.39 -9.01
N ASP A 159 -19.53 9.89 -9.56
CA ASP A 159 -19.34 9.70 -11.00
C ASP A 159 -19.74 8.27 -11.39
N PRO A 160 -20.79 8.06 -12.20
CA PRO A 160 -21.24 6.73 -12.60
C PRO A 160 -20.16 5.86 -13.25
N VAL A 161 -19.22 6.50 -13.96
CA VAL A 161 -18.15 5.81 -14.68
C VAL A 161 -17.12 5.22 -13.71
N THR A 162 -16.78 5.93 -12.66
CA THR A 162 -15.74 5.54 -11.70
C THR A 162 -16.29 4.95 -10.41
N ARG A 163 -17.62 5.01 -10.18
CA ARG A 163 -18.30 4.53 -8.96
C ARG A 163 -17.90 3.09 -8.60
N GLY A 164 -17.95 2.17 -9.55
CA GLY A 164 -17.64 0.77 -9.30
C GLY A 164 -16.19 0.55 -8.86
N ALA A 165 -15.23 1.27 -9.45
CA ALA A 165 -13.83 1.23 -9.04
C ALA A 165 -13.65 1.82 -7.64
N ALA A 166 -14.29 2.96 -7.37
CA ALA A 166 -14.23 3.63 -6.07
C ALA A 166 -14.83 2.78 -4.95
N SER A 167 -15.96 2.11 -5.19
CA SER A 167 -16.59 1.22 -4.21
C SER A 167 -15.67 0.05 -3.84
N ILE A 168 -15.02 -0.58 -4.82
CA ILE A 168 -14.08 -1.68 -4.58
C ILE A 168 -12.86 -1.20 -3.79
N ALA A 169 -12.31 -0.02 -4.13
CA ALA A 169 -11.19 0.54 -3.38
C ALA A 169 -11.57 0.92 -1.95
N LEU A 170 -12.78 1.46 -1.73
CA LEU A 170 -13.29 1.74 -0.39
C LEU A 170 -13.51 0.47 0.43
N ALA A 171 -13.97 -0.63 -0.18
CA ALA A 171 -14.05 -1.92 0.48
C ALA A 171 -12.65 -2.41 0.90
N GLY A 172 -11.65 -2.30 0.01
CA GLY A 172 -10.25 -2.59 0.34
C GLY A 172 -9.73 -1.72 1.50
N LEU A 173 -10.07 -0.43 1.51
CA LEU A 173 -9.69 0.48 2.59
C LEU A 173 -10.37 0.11 3.91
N GLY A 174 -11.66 -0.26 3.88
CA GLY A 174 -12.38 -0.78 5.03
C GLY A 174 -11.75 -2.05 5.60
N LEU A 175 -11.33 -2.98 4.73
CA LEU A 175 -10.57 -4.17 5.13
C LEU A 175 -9.23 -3.81 5.75
N THR A 176 -8.50 -2.81 5.22
CA THR A 176 -7.24 -2.32 5.81
C THR A 176 -7.46 -1.79 7.22
N PHE A 177 -8.50 -1.00 7.46
CA PHE A 177 -8.85 -0.53 8.81
C PHE A 177 -9.31 -1.68 9.72
N GLY A 178 -10.07 -2.63 9.20
CA GLY A 178 -10.46 -3.85 9.93
C GLY A 178 -9.23 -4.67 10.33
N ALA A 179 -8.28 -4.86 9.42
CA ALA A 179 -7.00 -5.51 9.70
C ALA A 179 -6.23 -4.78 10.82
N ALA A 180 -6.15 -3.44 10.76
CA ALA A 180 -5.51 -2.65 11.80
C ALA A 180 -6.20 -2.84 13.16
N ALA A 181 -7.54 -2.92 13.21
CA ALA A 181 -8.28 -3.20 14.44
C ALA A 181 -7.98 -4.61 14.99
N VAL A 182 -7.89 -5.63 14.12
CA VAL A 182 -7.48 -6.99 14.47
C VAL A 182 -6.08 -6.97 15.12
N GLN A 183 -5.14 -6.25 14.50
CA GLN A 183 -3.77 -6.11 14.99
C GLN A 183 -3.72 -5.43 16.37
N VAL A 184 -4.39 -4.30 16.54
CA VAL A 184 -4.40 -3.53 17.80
C VAL A 184 -5.06 -4.32 18.93
N ARG A 185 -6.16 -5.01 18.64
CA ARG A 185 -6.90 -5.83 19.61
C ARG A 185 -6.32 -7.22 19.80
N ARG A 186 -5.25 -7.57 19.09
CA ARG A 186 -4.57 -8.87 19.12
C ARG A 186 -5.52 -10.05 18.86
N ILE A 187 -6.46 -9.89 17.94
CA ILE A 187 -7.41 -10.95 17.56
C ILE A 187 -6.69 -11.97 16.69
N ALA A 188 -6.58 -13.21 17.15
CA ALA A 188 -5.94 -14.32 16.46
C ALA A 188 -6.95 -15.40 16.10
N VAL A 189 -6.82 -15.99 14.90
CA VAL A 189 -7.59 -17.19 14.52
C VAL A 189 -7.14 -18.39 15.38
N HIS A 190 -5.82 -18.49 15.62
CA HIS A 190 -5.23 -19.50 16.48
C HIS A 190 -3.95 -18.96 17.14
N GLN A 191 -3.96 -18.80 18.46
CA GLN A 191 -2.91 -18.07 19.19
C GLN A 191 -1.47 -18.54 18.96
N ARG A 192 -1.25 -19.84 18.71
CA ARG A 192 0.07 -20.42 18.52
C ARG A 192 0.47 -20.61 17.06
N LEU A 193 -0.50 -20.96 16.18
CA LEU A 193 -0.22 -21.33 14.79
C LEU A 193 -0.53 -20.21 13.81
N PHE A 194 -1.48 -19.35 14.14
CA PHE A 194 -1.97 -18.28 13.28
C PHE A 194 -2.39 -17.07 14.12
N ASP A 195 -1.38 -16.36 14.59
CA ASP A 195 -1.53 -15.26 15.55
C ASP A 195 -2.20 -14.02 14.94
N HIS A 196 -2.30 -12.97 15.72
CA HIS A 196 -2.93 -11.72 15.29
C HIS A 196 -2.18 -11.04 14.13
N ASN A 197 -0.85 -11.20 14.01
CA ASN A 197 -0.07 -10.67 12.89
C ASN A 197 -0.42 -11.42 11.61
N ALA A 198 -0.42 -12.76 11.64
CA ALA A 198 -0.79 -13.58 10.48
C ALA A 198 -2.25 -13.33 10.06
N THR A 199 -3.17 -13.15 11.03
CA THR A 199 -4.57 -12.80 10.76
C THR A 199 -4.67 -11.42 10.10
N TYR A 200 -3.96 -10.42 10.62
CA TYR A 200 -3.85 -9.08 10.03
C TYR A 200 -3.35 -9.16 8.58
N HIS A 201 -2.27 -9.87 8.32
CA HIS A 201 -1.68 -9.97 6.99
C HIS A 201 -2.63 -10.65 5.99
N THR A 202 -3.39 -11.65 6.41
CA THR A 202 -4.37 -12.31 5.54
C THR A 202 -5.48 -11.35 5.10
N ILE A 203 -6.02 -10.57 6.03
CA ILE A 203 -7.03 -9.55 5.71
C ILE A 203 -6.41 -8.47 4.80
N GLN A 204 -5.17 -8.10 5.05
CA GLN A 204 -4.45 -7.11 4.26
C GLN A 204 -4.21 -7.59 2.82
N ALA A 205 -3.92 -8.87 2.59
CA ALA A 205 -3.82 -9.44 1.25
C ALA A 205 -5.14 -9.26 0.47
N ILE A 206 -6.28 -9.57 1.08
CA ILE A 206 -7.59 -9.36 0.45
C ILE A 206 -7.82 -7.86 0.13
N ALA A 207 -7.44 -6.98 1.04
CA ALA A 207 -7.52 -5.52 0.82
C ALA A 207 -6.69 -5.08 -0.39
N ILE A 208 -5.47 -5.60 -0.53
CA ILE A 208 -4.57 -5.30 -1.65
C ILE A 208 -5.16 -5.81 -2.98
N ALA A 209 -5.78 -6.99 -3.00
CA ALA A 209 -6.49 -7.49 -4.17
C ALA A 209 -7.67 -6.57 -4.57
N CYS A 210 -8.41 -6.01 -3.60
CA CYS A 210 -9.43 -5.00 -3.88
C CYS A 210 -8.84 -3.73 -4.51
N PHE A 211 -7.72 -3.22 -4.00
CA PHE A 211 -7.04 -2.07 -4.60
C PHE A 211 -6.56 -2.37 -6.03
N TYR A 212 -6.06 -3.57 -6.29
CA TYR A 212 -5.68 -3.97 -7.62
C TYR A 212 -6.87 -4.03 -8.59
N ALA A 213 -7.97 -4.63 -8.17
CA ALA A 213 -9.20 -4.67 -8.97
C ALA A 213 -9.72 -3.26 -9.29
N ALA A 214 -9.66 -2.35 -8.31
CA ALA A 214 -10.01 -0.95 -8.50
C ALA A 214 -9.04 -0.23 -9.46
N ALA A 215 -7.72 -0.41 -9.27
CA ALA A 215 -6.70 0.17 -10.14
C ALA A 215 -6.91 -0.22 -11.60
N ARG A 216 -7.17 -1.50 -11.87
CA ARG A 216 -7.47 -1.97 -13.23
C ARG A 216 -8.66 -1.24 -13.84
N ARG A 217 -9.74 -1.03 -13.06
CA ARG A 217 -10.95 -0.33 -13.55
C ARG A 217 -10.69 1.15 -13.77
N PHE A 218 -9.97 1.84 -12.88
CA PHE A 218 -9.60 3.25 -13.07
C PHE A 218 -8.71 3.47 -14.30
N LEU A 219 -7.92 2.47 -14.66
CA LEU A 219 -6.97 2.54 -15.77
C LEU A 219 -7.52 1.99 -17.09
N GLN A 220 -8.74 1.45 -17.12
CA GLN A 220 -9.38 1.04 -18.36
C GLN A 220 -9.75 2.27 -19.20
N PRO A 221 -9.57 2.21 -20.54
CA PRO A 221 -10.14 3.22 -21.41
C PRO A 221 -11.66 3.18 -21.25
N HIS A 222 -12.24 4.24 -20.76
CA HIS A 222 -13.69 4.37 -20.84
C HIS A 222 -13.99 4.64 -22.29
N GLY A 223 -14.54 3.65 -23.00
CA GLY A 223 -14.94 3.79 -24.38
C GLY A 223 -15.81 5.04 -24.48
N GLY A 224 -15.36 6.00 -25.30
CA GLY A 224 -16.20 7.12 -25.67
C GLY A 224 -17.52 6.55 -26.13
N SER A 225 -18.61 7.04 -25.56
CA SER A 225 -19.94 6.75 -26.05
C SER A 225 -19.90 6.95 -27.57
N ARG A 226 -20.08 5.87 -28.30
CA ARG A 226 -20.43 6.00 -29.72
C ARG A 226 -21.73 6.78 -29.72
N ALA A 227 -21.65 8.08 -29.97
CA ALA A 227 -22.77 8.90 -30.40
C ALA A 227 -23.12 8.52 -31.81
#